data_ba4947cf32c95420184cee94d8cc455b
#
_entry.id   ba4947cf32c95420184cee94d8cc455b
#
_cell.length_a   1.000
_cell.length_b   1.000
_cell.length_c   1.000
_cell.angle_alpha   90.00
_cell.angle_beta   90.00
_cell.angle_gamma   90.00
#
_symmetry.space_group_name_H-M   'P 1'
#
loop_
_entity.id
_entity.type
_entity.pdbx_description
1 polymer ?
#
loop_
_entity_poly.entity_id
_entity_poly.type
_entity_poly.pdbx_seq_one_letter_code
_entity_poly.pdbx_strand_id
1 'polypeptide(L)'
;DELKFENINGKEVLYHKSVIKGDSSKNLLPVIVEKFISSLSFGKSMRWGGFSYEFIRPIRSVVAILGSELVDMEIYGVKSKMAFYPHRNYGYDMVEFGSIDEYFTALENNGIILQASKRRQKILNEFKAIEQNSGLKIELDEDLLDEVVAITEMPTALIGSFEEEFLEVPSEVIVTSMKENQRYFPLYDQNGKLSNHFVVVSNAISSDSNLIIKGNEKVLRARLSDAKFFWESDLASEFSSAKLKNITYLAGLGSMYDKEIRERDIARELAKIYEKELKYEFGGDFIDELDRAVMLSKADLTTAMVYEFTDLQGIMGS
;
A
#
# COMPACT_ATOMS: atom_id res chain seq x y z
N ASP A 1 22.85 -43.94 26.21
CA ASP A 1 21.66 -44.51 25.53
C ASP A 1 21.31 -45.81 26.26
N GLU A 2 20.20 -45.82 26.97
CA GLU A 2 19.72 -47.04 27.68
C GLU A 2 18.43 -47.51 27.01
N LEU A 3 18.44 -48.77 26.59
CA LEU A 3 17.25 -49.50 26.18
C LEU A 3 16.59 -50.09 27.43
N LYS A 4 15.31 -49.81 27.66
CA LYS A 4 14.54 -50.31 28.80
C LYS A 4 13.22 -50.88 28.34
N PHE A 5 12.80 -51.96 29.00
CA PHE A 5 11.45 -52.47 28.89
C PHE A 5 10.59 -51.83 30.00
N GLU A 6 9.48 -51.27 29.60
CA GLU A 6 8.53 -50.66 30.54
C GLU A 6 7.11 -51.13 30.22
N ASN A 7 6.32 -51.37 31.28
CA ASN A 7 4.95 -51.77 31.10
C ASN A 7 4.04 -50.55 31.01
N ILE A 8 3.57 -50.28 29.80
CA ILE A 8 2.66 -49.15 29.53
C ILE A 8 1.28 -49.72 29.21
N ASN A 9 0.29 -49.44 30.08
CA ASN A 9 -1.08 -49.92 29.93
C ASN A 9 -1.21 -51.47 29.82
N GLY A 10 -0.40 -52.23 30.57
CA GLY A 10 -0.43 -53.67 30.57
C GLY A 10 0.32 -54.36 29.44
N LYS A 11 1.02 -53.59 28.60
CA LYS A 11 1.88 -54.12 27.53
C LYS A 11 3.34 -53.78 27.81
N GLU A 12 4.21 -54.75 27.68
CA GLU A 12 5.64 -54.55 27.75
C GLU A 12 6.13 -53.90 26.46
N VAL A 13 6.72 -52.71 26.56
CA VAL A 13 7.19 -51.91 25.41
C VAL A 13 8.68 -51.65 25.61
N LEU A 14 9.44 -51.86 24.55
CA LEU A 14 10.83 -51.46 24.49
C LEU A 14 10.92 -49.99 24.15
N TYR A 15 11.52 -49.18 25.01
CA TYR A 15 11.76 -47.80 24.73
C TYR A 15 13.25 -47.41 24.87
N HIS A 16 13.64 -46.43 24.10
CA HIS A 16 14.98 -45.89 24.11
C HIS A 16 14.94 -44.47 24.68
N LYS A 17 15.68 -44.27 25.78
CA LYS A 17 15.85 -42.91 26.34
C LYS A 17 17.18 -42.36 25.88
N SER A 18 17.13 -41.34 25.03
CA SER A 18 18.30 -40.56 24.68
C SER A 18 18.25 -39.20 25.38
N VAL A 19 19.38 -38.75 25.88
CA VAL A 19 19.53 -37.43 26.46
C VAL A 19 20.26 -36.59 25.41
N ILE A 20 19.52 -35.68 24.78
CA ILE A 20 20.11 -34.69 23.88
C ILE A 20 20.58 -33.54 24.76
N LYS A 21 21.88 -33.30 24.80
CA LYS A 21 22.46 -32.18 25.52
C LYS A 21 22.08 -30.89 24.76
N GLY A 22 21.37 -30.00 25.44
CA GLY A 22 21.06 -28.69 24.91
C GLY A 22 22.33 -27.82 24.77
N ASP A 23 22.26 -26.83 23.88
CA ASP A 23 23.28 -25.80 23.79
C ASP A 23 22.73 -24.47 24.36
N SER A 24 23.63 -23.50 24.60
CA SER A 24 23.25 -22.20 25.11
C SER A 24 22.45 -21.44 24.05
N SER A 25 21.45 -20.66 24.48
CA SER A 25 20.68 -19.80 23.54
C SER A 25 21.59 -18.85 22.77
N LYS A 26 22.66 -18.38 23.36
CA LYS A 26 23.65 -17.50 22.74
C LYS A 26 24.32 -18.16 21.52
N ASN A 27 24.59 -19.48 21.59
CA ASN A 27 25.18 -20.21 20.47
C ASN A 27 24.13 -20.60 19.41
N LEU A 28 22.89 -20.81 19.80
CA LEU A 28 21.84 -21.23 18.89
C LEU A 28 21.22 -20.05 18.10
N LEU A 29 21.11 -18.87 18.72
CA LEU A 29 20.48 -17.70 18.10
C LEU A 29 21.04 -17.31 16.74
N PRO A 30 22.37 -17.27 16.49
CA PRO A 30 22.89 -16.92 15.18
C PRO A 30 22.33 -17.78 14.05
N VAL A 31 22.33 -19.11 14.25
CA VAL A 31 21.82 -20.06 13.26
C VAL A 31 20.30 -19.98 13.11
N ILE A 32 19.57 -19.78 14.19
CA ILE A 32 18.10 -19.63 14.17
C ILE A 32 17.70 -18.37 13.41
N VAL A 33 18.33 -17.23 13.74
CA VAL A 33 18.01 -15.93 13.11
C VAL A 33 18.40 -15.93 11.63
N GLU A 34 19.55 -16.48 11.27
CA GLU A 34 19.96 -16.60 9.86
C GLU A 34 18.95 -17.42 9.05
N LYS A 35 18.58 -18.61 9.56
CA LYS A 35 17.56 -19.46 8.93
C LYS A 35 16.21 -18.75 8.81
N PHE A 36 15.79 -18.05 9.86
CA PHE A 36 14.54 -17.29 9.86
C PHE A 36 14.54 -16.22 8.77
N ILE A 37 15.57 -15.36 8.74
CA ILE A 37 15.67 -14.28 7.75
C ILE A 37 15.75 -14.85 6.32
N SER A 38 16.50 -15.92 6.12
CA SER A 38 16.64 -16.58 4.81
C SER A 38 15.36 -17.29 4.35
N SER A 39 14.45 -17.62 5.27
CA SER A 39 13.15 -18.23 4.96
C SER A 39 12.07 -17.23 4.58
N LEU A 40 12.29 -15.93 4.82
CA LEU A 40 11.33 -14.88 4.47
C LEU A 40 11.24 -14.74 2.94
N SER A 41 10.00 -14.70 2.44
CA SER A 41 9.70 -14.49 1.03
C SER A 41 8.90 -13.19 0.86
N PHE A 42 9.31 -12.38 -0.09
CA PHE A 42 8.69 -11.09 -0.40
C PHE A 42 8.23 -11.09 -1.86
N GLY A 43 7.14 -10.42 -2.16
CA GLY A 43 6.64 -10.26 -3.52
C GLY A 43 7.65 -9.57 -4.46
N LYS A 44 8.48 -8.70 -3.89
CA LYS A 44 9.64 -8.07 -4.56
C LYS A 44 10.82 -8.07 -3.60
N SER A 45 11.96 -8.55 -4.06
CA SER A 45 13.23 -8.51 -3.35
C SER A 45 14.33 -7.95 -4.25
N MET A 46 15.46 -7.62 -3.67
CA MET A 46 16.62 -7.12 -4.40
C MET A 46 17.90 -7.80 -3.91
N ARG A 47 18.88 -7.86 -4.80
CA ARG A 47 20.27 -8.20 -4.50
C ARG A 47 21.09 -6.93 -4.46
N TRP A 48 22.19 -6.95 -3.72
CA TRP A 48 23.08 -5.79 -3.62
C TRP A 48 24.55 -6.18 -3.58
N GLY A 49 25.41 -5.29 -4.03
CA GLY A 49 26.84 -5.53 -4.11
C GLY A 49 27.18 -6.74 -4.97
N GLY A 50 28.20 -7.50 -4.59
CA GLY A 50 28.59 -8.77 -5.22
C GLY A 50 28.00 -10.00 -4.53
N PHE A 51 27.01 -9.85 -3.65
CA PHE A 51 26.44 -10.94 -2.87
C PHE A 51 25.29 -11.64 -3.59
N SER A 52 25.09 -12.91 -3.24
CA SER A 52 23.94 -13.71 -3.69
C SER A 52 22.69 -13.55 -2.79
N TYR A 53 22.79 -12.80 -1.71
CA TYR A 53 21.70 -12.57 -0.76
C TYR A 53 20.54 -11.82 -1.40
N GLU A 54 19.34 -12.17 -0.98
CA GLU A 54 18.11 -11.57 -1.49
C GLU A 54 17.24 -11.14 -0.32
N PHE A 55 16.85 -9.87 -0.29
CA PHE A 55 15.99 -9.31 0.75
C PHE A 55 15.22 -8.10 0.22
N ILE A 56 14.24 -7.61 0.97
CA ILE A 56 13.41 -6.47 0.54
C ILE A 56 14.24 -5.19 0.34
N ARG A 57 15.28 -4.98 1.16
CA ARG A 57 16.25 -3.88 1.09
C ARG A 57 17.60 -4.35 1.65
N PRO A 58 18.72 -3.71 1.28
CA PRO A 58 20.02 -4.02 1.85
C PRO A 58 20.03 -3.86 3.37
N ILE A 59 20.44 -4.90 4.09
CA ILE A 59 20.65 -4.84 5.52
C ILE A 59 21.92 -4.03 5.78
N ARG A 60 21.85 -3.01 6.63
CA ARG A 60 22.97 -2.11 6.94
C ARG A 60 23.51 -2.27 8.36
N SER A 61 22.68 -2.69 9.30
CA SER A 61 23.05 -2.95 10.68
C SER A 61 22.27 -4.13 11.24
N VAL A 62 22.89 -4.82 12.17
CA VAL A 62 22.29 -5.92 12.94
C VAL A 62 22.57 -5.64 14.41
N VAL A 63 21.51 -5.64 15.21
CA VAL A 63 21.60 -5.56 16.67
C VAL A 63 20.96 -6.82 17.22
N ALA A 64 21.72 -7.57 18.02
CA ALA A 64 21.22 -8.78 18.67
C ALA A 64 21.73 -8.82 20.12
N ILE A 65 20.81 -8.74 21.06
CA ILE A 65 21.11 -8.69 22.50
C ILE A 65 20.34 -9.78 23.22
N LEU A 66 21.02 -10.53 24.07
CA LEU A 66 20.41 -11.52 24.96
C LEU A 66 20.75 -11.11 26.42
N GLY A 67 19.73 -10.68 27.14
CA GLY A 67 19.96 -10.04 28.45
C GLY A 67 20.70 -8.71 28.28
N SER A 68 21.92 -8.63 28.80
CA SER A 68 22.79 -7.46 28.67
C SER A 68 23.95 -7.66 27.67
N GLU A 69 24.05 -8.84 27.05
CA GLU A 69 25.20 -9.20 26.21
C GLU A 69 24.85 -9.14 24.73
N LEU A 70 25.79 -8.65 23.93
CA LEU A 70 25.74 -8.76 22.48
C LEU A 70 25.86 -10.24 22.08
N VAL A 71 24.96 -10.68 21.22
CA VAL A 71 25.07 -11.97 20.54
C VAL A 71 25.84 -11.76 19.24
N ASP A 72 27.03 -12.37 19.15
CA ASP A 72 27.85 -12.30 17.94
C ASP A 72 27.20 -13.11 16.82
N MET A 73 26.77 -12.42 15.77
CA MET A 73 26.19 -13.03 14.58
C MET A 73 26.48 -12.18 13.34
N GLU A 74 26.35 -12.82 12.18
CA GLU A 74 26.48 -12.16 10.88
C GLU A 74 25.29 -12.49 10.01
N ILE A 75 24.60 -11.46 9.50
CA ILE A 75 23.48 -11.61 8.59
C ILE A 75 23.82 -10.88 7.29
N TYR A 76 23.87 -11.64 6.20
CA TYR A 76 24.17 -11.13 4.86
C TYR A 76 25.41 -10.21 4.80
N GLY A 77 26.49 -10.65 5.45
CA GLY A 77 27.77 -9.93 5.51
C GLY A 77 27.82 -8.77 6.51
N VAL A 78 26.75 -8.57 7.30
CA VAL A 78 26.70 -7.53 8.33
C VAL A 78 26.80 -8.14 9.71
N LYS A 79 27.89 -7.82 10.43
CA LYS A 79 28.10 -8.27 11.82
C LYS A 79 27.27 -7.48 12.80
N SER A 80 26.75 -8.17 13.81
CA SER A 80 26.05 -7.56 14.93
C SER A 80 26.95 -6.62 15.71
N LYS A 81 26.38 -5.46 16.09
CA LYS A 81 27.03 -4.44 16.90
C LYS A 81 26.00 -3.79 17.82
N MET A 82 26.46 -3.22 18.94
CA MET A 82 25.62 -2.33 19.75
C MET A 82 25.63 -0.91 19.14
N ALA A 83 25.19 -0.84 17.88
CA ALA A 83 25.13 0.40 17.11
C ALA A 83 24.09 0.30 15.99
N PHE A 84 23.46 1.40 15.61
CA PHE A 84 22.50 1.49 14.52
C PHE A 84 22.75 2.74 13.67
N TYR A 85 22.16 2.80 12.49
CA TYR A 85 22.17 4.02 11.68
C TYR A 85 21.00 4.92 12.10
N PRO A 86 21.22 6.22 12.34
CA PRO A 86 20.14 7.17 12.64
C PRO A 86 19.25 7.41 11.43
N HIS A 87 18.14 8.10 11.63
CA HIS A 87 17.37 8.65 10.53
C HIS A 87 18.28 9.52 9.65
N ARG A 88 18.18 9.37 8.33
CA ARG A 88 19.10 9.97 7.35
C ARG A 88 19.26 11.50 7.46
N ASN A 89 18.27 12.20 8.02
CA ASN A 89 18.36 13.65 8.27
C ASN A 89 19.17 13.99 9.53
N TYR A 90 19.51 13.01 10.38
CA TYR A 90 20.40 13.18 11.54
C TYR A 90 21.85 12.89 11.20
N GLY A 91 22.12 12.00 10.24
CA GLY A 91 23.49 11.67 9.83
C GLY A 91 23.59 10.32 9.14
N TYR A 92 24.82 9.97 8.79
CA TYR A 92 25.16 8.72 8.11
C TYR A 92 26.11 7.83 8.94
N ASP A 93 26.59 8.32 10.07
CA ASP A 93 27.45 7.57 10.97
C ASP A 93 26.61 6.74 11.95
N MET A 94 27.13 5.58 12.34
CA MET A 94 26.47 4.74 13.31
C MET A 94 26.47 5.39 14.69
N VAL A 95 25.35 5.28 15.39
CA VAL A 95 25.16 5.68 16.78
C VAL A 95 25.35 4.46 17.67
N GLU A 96 26.30 4.51 18.59
CA GLU A 96 26.56 3.47 19.58
C GLU A 96 25.67 3.65 20.82
N PHE A 97 25.38 2.55 21.52
CA PHE A 97 24.66 2.55 22.78
C PHE A 97 25.22 1.45 23.69
N GLY A 98 25.06 1.59 25.01
CA GLY A 98 25.66 0.71 26.00
C GLY A 98 24.72 -0.34 26.59
N SER A 99 23.39 -0.16 26.46
CA SER A 99 22.38 -1.07 27.04
C SER A 99 21.10 -1.09 26.21
N ILE A 100 20.23 -2.07 26.46
CA ILE A 100 18.93 -2.17 25.81
C ILE A 100 18.01 -0.97 26.15
N ASP A 101 18.07 -0.46 27.35
CA ASP A 101 17.28 0.71 27.76
C ASP A 101 17.77 1.98 27.04
N GLU A 102 19.08 2.13 26.92
CA GLU A 102 19.69 3.21 26.17
C GLU A 102 19.36 3.11 24.66
N TYR A 103 19.27 1.90 24.09
CA TYR A 103 18.94 1.68 22.69
C TYR A 103 17.62 2.36 22.29
N PHE A 104 16.54 2.15 23.05
CA PHE A 104 15.25 2.76 22.71
C PHE A 104 15.26 4.28 22.78
N THR A 105 15.95 4.84 23.80
CA THR A 105 16.11 6.29 23.93
C THR A 105 17.00 6.85 22.82
N ALA A 106 18.06 6.13 22.47
CA ALA A 106 18.96 6.53 21.37
C ALA A 106 18.24 6.55 20.02
N LEU A 107 17.35 5.56 19.73
CA LEU A 107 16.53 5.56 18.53
C LEU A 107 15.66 6.81 18.45
N GLU A 108 14.89 7.13 19.50
CA GLU A 108 13.99 8.29 19.52
C GLU A 108 14.77 9.61 19.35
N ASN A 109 15.91 9.75 20.05
CA ASN A 109 16.79 10.93 19.94
C ASN A 109 17.43 11.10 18.55
N ASN A 110 17.48 10.02 17.77
CA ASN A 110 18.04 10.01 16.42
C ASN A 110 16.98 9.86 15.32
N GLY A 111 15.74 10.27 15.62
CA GLY A 111 14.67 10.40 14.65
C GLY A 111 14.03 9.08 14.22
N ILE A 112 14.01 8.06 15.09
CA ILE A 112 13.41 6.77 14.81
C ILE A 112 12.40 6.40 15.90
N ILE A 113 11.13 6.36 15.55
CA ILE A 113 10.07 5.80 16.39
C ILE A 113 9.89 4.33 16.00
N LEU A 114 10.48 3.42 16.75
CA LEU A 114 10.50 1.98 16.42
C LEU A 114 9.09 1.37 16.42
N GLN A 115 8.27 1.71 17.40
CA GLN A 115 6.94 1.12 17.57
C GLN A 115 5.93 1.70 16.57
N ALA A 116 5.35 0.86 15.71
CA ALA A 116 4.33 1.25 14.74
C ALA A 116 3.12 1.93 15.41
N SER A 117 2.68 1.42 16.58
CA SER A 117 1.58 2.02 17.35
C SER A 117 1.86 3.47 17.76
N LYS A 118 3.08 3.79 18.16
CA LYS A 118 3.48 5.18 18.49
C LYS A 118 3.48 6.06 17.25
N ARG A 119 3.98 5.57 16.09
CA ARG A 119 3.92 6.31 14.83
C ARG A 119 2.48 6.59 14.39
N ARG A 120 1.63 5.56 14.44
CA ARG A 120 0.20 5.70 14.16
C ARG A 120 -0.47 6.74 15.04
N GLN A 121 -0.24 6.67 16.35
CA GLN A 121 -0.82 7.62 17.30
C GLN A 121 -0.35 9.06 17.03
N LYS A 122 0.94 9.23 16.69
CA LYS A 122 1.49 10.54 16.32
C LYS A 122 0.78 11.11 15.08
N ILE A 123 0.63 10.32 14.01
CA ILE A 123 -0.08 10.72 12.79
C ILE A 123 -1.52 11.13 13.10
N LEU A 124 -2.27 10.30 13.83
CA LEU A 124 -3.67 10.59 14.18
C LEU A 124 -3.83 11.84 15.06
N ASN A 125 -2.88 12.11 15.95
CA ASN A 125 -2.90 13.34 16.75
C ASN A 125 -2.65 14.59 15.88
N GLU A 126 -1.73 14.48 14.90
CA GLU A 126 -1.45 15.56 13.96
C GLU A 126 -2.61 15.77 12.98
N PHE A 127 -3.28 14.71 12.53
CA PHE A 127 -4.51 14.79 11.73
C PHE A 127 -5.59 15.60 12.47
N LYS A 128 -5.85 15.28 13.74
CA LYS A 128 -6.80 16.04 14.56
C LYS A 128 -6.44 17.52 14.68
N ALA A 129 -5.16 17.83 14.84
CA ALA A 129 -4.68 19.20 14.89
C ALA A 129 -4.90 19.94 13.55
N ILE A 130 -4.64 19.26 12.42
CA ILE A 130 -4.90 19.80 11.08
C ILE A 130 -6.39 20.07 10.89
N GLU A 131 -7.26 19.12 11.23
CA GLU A 131 -8.73 19.31 11.15
C GLU A 131 -9.22 20.50 11.98
N GLN A 132 -8.72 20.62 13.22
CA GLN A 132 -9.08 21.74 14.11
C GLN A 132 -8.65 23.09 13.57
N ASN A 133 -7.45 23.17 12.98
CA ASN A 133 -6.89 24.42 12.49
C ASN A 133 -7.44 24.84 11.13
N SER A 134 -7.73 23.88 10.24
CA SER A 134 -8.23 24.15 8.89
C SER A 134 -9.76 24.24 8.80
N GLY A 135 -10.48 23.64 9.75
CA GLY A 135 -11.93 23.45 9.66
C GLY A 135 -12.38 22.41 8.63
N LEU A 136 -11.43 21.70 8.01
CA LEU A 136 -11.67 20.62 7.05
C LEU A 136 -11.69 19.26 7.75
N LYS A 137 -12.14 18.22 7.04
CA LYS A 137 -12.16 16.83 7.50
C LYS A 137 -11.26 15.97 6.67
N ILE A 138 -10.44 15.16 7.32
CA ILE A 138 -9.60 14.15 6.67
C ILE A 138 -10.45 12.89 6.50
N GLU A 139 -10.53 12.38 5.27
CA GLU A 139 -11.05 11.04 5.03
C GLU A 139 -10.01 10.01 5.47
N LEU A 140 -10.27 9.38 6.62
CA LEU A 140 -9.36 8.38 7.16
C LEU A 140 -9.52 7.06 6.40
N ASP A 141 -8.51 6.72 5.64
CA ASP A 141 -8.33 5.43 4.98
C ASP A 141 -7.37 4.60 5.84
N GLU A 142 -7.87 3.53 6.44
CA GLU A 142 -7.13 2.70 7.39
C GLU A 142 -5.97 1.95 6.70
N ASP A 143 -6.17 1.46 5.48
CA ASP A 143 -5.16 0.74 4.72
C ASP A 143 -4.02 1.68 4.31
N LEU A 144 -4.37 2.87 3.84
CA LEU A 144 -3.41 3.93 3.53
C LEU A 144 -2.64 4.37 4.79
N LEU A 145 -3.33 4.51 5.93
CA LEU A 145 -2.70 4.87 7.19
C LEU A 145 -1.70 3.79 7.62
N ASP A 146 -2.06 2.52 7.53
CA ASP A 146 -1.16 1.41 7.87
C ASP A 146 0.06 1.37 6.95
N GLU A 147 -0.11 1.65 5.65
CA GLU A 147 1.00 1.77 4.71
C GLU A 147 1.96 2.90 5.11
N VAL A 148 1.47 4.12 5.36
CA VAL A 148 2.34 5.25 5.72
C VAL A 148 3.01 5.06 7.07
N VAL A 149 2.34 4.40 8.02
CA VAL A 149 2.94 3.98 9.30
C VAL A 149 4.09 3.01 9.08
N ALA A 150 3.94 2.07 8.14
CA ALA A 150 4.98 1.07 7.84
C ALA A 150 6.21 1.66 7.14
N ILE A 151 6.02 2.63 6.25
CA ILE A 151 7.11 3.20 5.43
C ILE A 151 7.81 4.41 6.05
N THR A 152 7.36 4.89 7.21
CA THR A 152 7.96 6.05 7.91
C THR A 152 8.66 5.63 9.19
N GLU A 153 9.72 6.36 9.55
CA GLU A 153 10.48 6.20 10.81
C GLU A 153 10.11 7.30 11.82
N MET A 154 9.95 8.53 11.33
CA MET A 154 9.54 9.72 12.08
C MET A 154 8.47 10.49 11.28
N PRO A 155 7.23 9.99 11.26
CA PRO A 155 6.17 10.61 10.47
C PRO A 155 5.84 12.01 10.96
N THR A 156 5.59 12.91 10.01
CA THR A 156 5.06 14.26 10.26
C THR A 156 3.97 14.56 9.24
N ALA A 157 2.75 14.83 9.71
CA ALA A 157 1.64 15.19 8.85
C ALA A 157 1.69 16.69 8.52
N LEU A 158 1.62 16.99 7.23
CA LEU A 158 1.67 18.35 6.70
C LEU A 158 0.51 18.57 5.76
N ILE A 159 -0.15 19.72 5.86
CA ILE A 159 -1.22 20.12 4.94
C ILE A 159 -0.63 20.90 3.77
N GLY A 160 -1.01 20.49 2.55
CA GLY A 160 -0.70 21.19 1.31
C GLY A 160 -1.98 21.55 0.56
N SER A 161 -1.83 22.27 -0.55
CA SER A 161 -2.93 22.69 -1.41
C SER A 161 -2.57 22.55 -2.89
N PHE A 162 -3.60 22.58 -3.71
CA PHE A 162 -3.48 22.66 -5.18
C PHE A 162 -4.47 23.69 -5.72
N GLU A 163 -4.34 24.06 -6.97
CA GLU A 163 -5.17 25.07 -7.61
C GLU A 163 -6.63 24.60 -7.71
N GLU A 164 -7.59 25.48 -7.37
CA GLU A 164 -9.02 25.17 -7.38
C GLU A 164 -9.54 24.72 -8.76
N GLU A 165 -8.90 25.14 -9.83
CA GLU A 165 -9.28 24.73 -11.19
C GLU A 165 -9.25 23.21 -11.41
N PHE A 166 -8.42 22.46 -10.66
CA PHE A 166 -8.40 21.01 -10.76
C PHE A 166 -9.64 20.34 -10.17
N LEU A 167 -10.44 21.04 -9.35
CA LEU A 167 -11.73 20.56 -8.85
C LEU A 167 -12.80 20.44 -9.94
N GLU A 168 -12.53 20.88 -11.17
CA GLU A 168 -13.36 20.63 -12.35
C GLU A 168 -13.27 19.18 -12.83
N VAL A 169 -12.18 18.49 -12.49
CA VAL A 169 -11.99 17.06 -12.75
C VAL A 169 -12.81 16.26 -11.72
N PRO A 170 -13.42 15.12 -12.10
CA PRO A 170 -14.16 14.30 -11.14
C PRO A 170 -13.36 14.01 -9.87
N SER A 171 -14.02 14.08 -8.72
CA SER A 171 -13.39 13.90 -7.40
C SER A 171 -12.69 12.56 -7.27
N GLU A 172 -13.23 11.51 -7.87
CA GLU A 172 -12.69 10.15 -7.88
C GLU A 172 -11.29 10.09 -8.52
N VAL A 173 -11.09 10.86 -9.59
CA VAL A 173 -9.78 10.97 -10.27
C VAL A 173 -8.75 11.64 -9.38
N ILE A 174 -9.15 12.75 -8.73
CA ILE A 174 -8.28 13.50 -7.83
C ILE A 174 -7.90 12.64 -6.62
N VAL A 175 -8.90 11.99 -5.99
CA VAL A 175 -8.70 11.12 -4.83
C VAL A 175 -7.81 9.93 -5.18
N THR A 176 -8.02 9.26 -6.30
CA THR A 176 -7.17 8.16 -6.77
C THR A 176 -5.73 8.65 -6.98
N SER A 177 -5.54 9.80 -7.63
CA SER A 177 -4.20 10.39 -7.82
C SER A 177 -3.50 10.66 -6.49
N MET A 178 -4.23 11.12 -5.48
CA MET A 178 -3.69 11.37 -4.14
C MET A 178 -3.34 10.08 -3.42
N LYS A 179 -4.28 9.15 -3.29
CA LYS A 179 -4.15 7.94 -2.48
C LYS A 179 -3.18 6.94 -3.11
N GLU A 180 -3.43 6.55 -4.36
CA GLU A 180 -2.71 5.45 -5.00
C GLU A 180 -1.30 5.85 -5.46
N ASN A 181 -1.14 7.07 -5.97
CA ASN A 181 0.15 7.47 -6.52
C ASN A 181 1.05 8.18 -5.51
N GLN A 182 0.48 8.95 -4.58
CA GLN A 182 1.25 9.84 -3.71
C GLN A 182 1.14 9.51 -2.22
N ARG A 183 0.23 8.64 -1.81
CA ARG A 183 -0.05 8.33 -0.39
C ARG A 183 -0.49 9.56 0.39
N TYR A 184 -1.28 10.44 -0.25
CA TYR A 184 -1.88 11.61 0.39
C TYR A 184 -3.30 11.33 0.84
N PHE A 185 -3.73 12.00 1.90
CA PHE A 185 -5.08 11.95 2.43
C PHE A 185 -5.87 13.16 1.94
N PRO A 186 -6.98 12.99 1.25
CA PRO A 186 -7.83 14.09 0.80
C PRO A 186 -8.54 14.74 1.99
N LEU A 187 -8.83 16.04 1.87
CA LEU A 187 -9.64 16.79 2.82
C LEU A 187 -10.96 17.24 2.19
N TYR A 188 -11.98 17.20 3.01
CA TYR A 188 -13.34 17.58 2.64
C TYR A 188 -13.85 18.73 3.51
N ASP A 189 -14.72 19.54 2.95
CA ASP A 189 -15.45 20.58 3.72
C ASP A 189 -16.52 19.97 4.64
N GLN A 190 -17.20 20.81 5.40
CA GLN A 190 -18.25 20.39 6.33
C GLN A 190 -19.50 19.81 5.64
N ASN A 191 -19.65 19.99 4.32
CA ASN A 191 -20.72 19.46 3.50
C ASN A 191 -20.34 18.14 2.82
N GLY A 192 -19.11 17.64 3.03
CA GLY A 192 -18.58 16.44 2.39
C GLY A 192 -18.10 16.66 0.96
N LYS A 193 -17.88 17.91 0.53
CA LYS A 193 -17.31 18.21 -0.79
C LYS A 193 -15.78 18.19 -0.68
N LEU A 194 -15.11 17.57 -1.67
CA LEU A 194 -13.65 17.58 -1.78
C LEU A 194 -13.12 19.01 -1.81
N SER A 195 -12.15 19.30 -0.94
CA SER A 195 -11.44 20.57 -0.94
C SER A 195 -10.17 20.50 -1.81
N ASN A 196 -9.60 21.65 -2.12
CA ASN A 196 -8.30 21.73 -2.80
C ASN A 196 -7.11 21.57 -1.84
N HIS A 197 -7.29 20.80 -0.77
CA HIS A 197 -6.25 20.53 0.22
C HIS A 197 -6.02 19.01 0.37
N PHE A 198 -4.81 18.67 0.77
CA PHE A 198 -4.42 17.29 1.07
C PHE A 198 -3.49 17.25 2.27
N VAL A 199 -3.39 16.08 2.90
CA VAL A 199 -2.36 15.82 3.91
C VAL A 199 -1.35 14.83 3.37
N VAL A 200 -0.08 15.18 3.49
CA VAL A 200 1.04 14.27 3.27
C VAL A 200 1.66 13.90 4.62
N VAL A 201 1.93 12.61 4.82
CA VAL A 201 2.71 12.13 5.96
C VAL A 201 4.16 11.98 5.51
N SER A 202 4.97 12.96 5.85
CA SER A 202 6.38 13.01 5.47
C SER A 202 7.25 12.25 6.46
N ASN A 203 8.25 11.50 5.94
CA ASN A 203 9.34 10.96 6.75
C ASN A 203 10.53 11.93 6.83
N ALA A 204 10.52 13.02 6.09
CA ALA A 204 11.61 13.98 6.13
C ALA A 204 11.53 14.86 7.39
N ILE A 205 12.67 14.99 8.07
CA ILE A 205 12.84 15.87 9.21
C ILE A 205 13.51 17.16 8.70
N SER A 206 12.80 18.28 8.75
CA SER A 206 13.27 19.58 8.28
C SER A 206 12.88 20.66 9.27
N SER A 207 13.75 21.65 9.42
CA SER A 207 13.43 22.91 10.12
C SER A 207 12.47 23.80 9.32
N ASP A 208 12.33 23.57 8.00
CA ASP A 208 11.44 24.28 7.11
C ASP A 208 10.46 23.30 6.44
N SER A 209 9.30 23.13 7.06
CA SER A 209 8.21 22.31 6.52
C SER A 209 7.66 22.85 5.19
N ASN A 210 7.82 24.16 4.90
CA ASN A 210 7.31 24.73 3.66
C ASN A 210 8.03 24.17 2.43
N LEU A 211 9.31 23.81 2.54
CA LEU A 211 10.02 23.17 1.42
C LEU A 211 9.44 21.79 1.11
N ILE A 212 9.07 21.04 2.16
CA ILE A 212 8.44 19.72 2.00
C ILE A 212 7.05 19.89 1.37
N ILE A 213 6.24 20.81 1.89
CA ILE A 213 4.89 21.10 1.38
C ILE A 213 4.96 21.47 -0.11
N LYS A 214 5.75 22.49 -0.47
CA LYS A 214 5.91 22.95 -1.86
C LYS A 214 6.41 21.84 -2.80
N GLY A 215 7.28 20.96 -2.31
CA GLY A 215 7.75 19.82 -3.08
C GLY A 215 6.61 18.85 -3.41
N ASN A 216 5.76 18.54 -2.45
CA ASN A 216 4.61 17.65 -2.61
C ASN A 216 3.49 18.31 -3.44
N GLU A 217 3.21 19.60 -3.24
CA GLU A 217 2.27 20.38 -4.07
C GLU A 217 2.68 20.36 -5.54
N LYS A 218 3.99 20.54 -5.85
CA LYS A 218 4.50 20.48 -7.21
C LYS A 218 4.32 19.10 -7.85
N VAL A 219 4.53 18.02 -7.10
CA VAL A 219 4.34 16.65 -7.60
C VAL A 219 2.87 16.39 -7.88
N LEU A 220 1.98 16.75 -6.94
CA LEU A 220 0.54 16.59 -7.13
C LEU A 220 0.02 17.41 -8.30
N ARG A 221 0.44 18.69 -8.42
CA ARG A 221 0.08 19.56 -9.55
C ARG A 221 0.39 18.92 -10.90
N ALA A 222 1.57 18.33 -11.06
CA ALA A 222 1.94 17.66 -12.31
C ALA A 222 0.95 16.52 -12.64
N ARG A 223 0.60 15.70 -11.64
CA ARG A 223 -0.37 14.61 -11.80
C ARG A 223 -1.78 15.10 -12.12
N LEU A 224 -2.23 16.17 -11.44
CA LEU A 224 -3.55 16.74 -11.69
C LEU A 224 -3.62 17.45 -13.04
N SER A 225 -2.51 18.04 -13.52
CA SER A 225 -2.45 18.60 -14.87
C SER A 225 -2.59 17.52 -15.94
N ASP A 226 -1.94 16.36 -15.76
CA ASP A 226 -2.11 15.21 -16.64
C ASP A 226 -3.56 14.70 -16.59
N ALA A 227 -4.12 14.57 -15.39
CA ALA A 227 -5.51 14.12 -15.20
C ALA A 227 -6.51 15.08 -15.87
N LYS A 228 -6.34 16.40 -15.73
CA LYS A 228 -7.19 17.41 -16.39
C LYS A 228 -7.09 17.30 -17.91
N PHE A 229 -5.88 17.13 -18.45
CA PHE A 229 -5.67 16.94 -19.89
C PHE A 229 -6.39 15.70 -20.43
N PHE A 230 -6.30 14.56 -19.74
CA PHE A 230 -7.00 13.34 -20.14
C PHE A 230 -8.51 13.48 -20.04
N TRP A 231 -9.00 14.11 -18.96
CA TRP A 231 -10.42 14.39 -18.77
C TRP A 231 -10.99 15.26 -19.90
N GLU A 232 -10.33 16.38 -20.24
CA GLU A 232 -10.73 17.26 -21.34
C GLU A 232 -10.69 16.56 -22.70
N SER A 233 -9.67 15.70 -22.93
CA SER A 233 -9.55 14.91 -24.15
C SER A 233 -10.68 13.89 -24.28
N ASP A 234 -11.06 13.25 -23.20
CA ASP A 234 -12.15 12.26 -23.20
C ASP A 234 -13.50 12.94 -23.41
N LEU A 235 -13.74 14.11 -22.79
CA LEU A 235 -14.95 14.91 -23.02
C LEU A 235 -15.09 15.39 -24.49
N ALA A 236 -13.97 15.61 -25.17
CA ALA A 236 -13.95 15.98 -26.58
C ALA A 236 -14.10 14.76 -27.54
N SER A 237 -14.04 13.54 -27.00
CA SER A 237 -14.08 12.28 -27.75
C SER A 237 -15.48 11.65 -27.68
N GLU A 238 -15.82 10.85 -28.70
CA GLU A 238 -17.04 10.05 -28.64
C GLU A 238 -16.88 8.86 -27.71
N PHE A 239 -17.78 8.73 -26.72
CA PHE A 239 -17.86 7.57 -25.84
C PHE A 239 -18.54 6.41 -26.58
N SER A 240 -17.74 5.45 -27.04
CA SER A 240 -18.19 4.39 -27.96
C SER A 240 -17.47 3.08 -27.72
N SER A 241 -18.21 1.97 -27.87
CA SER A 241 -17.64 0.62 -27.82
C SER A 241 -16.79 0.23 -29.04
N ALA A 242 -16.77 1.05 -30.10
CA ALA A 242 -16.09 0.68 -31.34
C ALA A 242 -14.60 0.36 -31.18
N LYS A 243 -13.91 1.07 -30.30
CA LYS A 243 -12.47 0.86 -30.00
C LYS A 243 -12.20 -0.44 -29.21
N LEU A 244 -13.21 -1.02 -28.57
CA LEU A 244 -13.11 -2.29 -27.84
C LEU A 244 -12.72 -3.48 -28.72
N LYS A 245 -12.90 -3.37 -30.04
CA LYS A 245 -12.40 -4.34 -31.03
C LYS A 245 -10.89 -4.52 -30.98
N ASN A 246 -10.17 -3.51 -30.52
CA ASN A 246 -8.71 -3.53 -30.41
C ASN A 246 -8.20 -4.07 -29.07
N ILE A 247 -9.08 -4.33 -28.11
CA ILE A 247 -8.74 -4.86 -26.79
C ILE A 247 -9.06 -6.36 -26.77
N THR A 248 -8.03 -7.19 -26.61
CA THR A 248 -8.20 -8.64 -26.49
C THR A 248 -8.88 -8.98 -25.16
N TYR A 249 -10.01 -9.69 -25.21
CA TYR A 249 -10.65 -10.22 -24.00
C TYR A 249 -9.89 -11.43 -23.47
N LEU A 250 -9.84 -12.48 -24.28
CA LEU A 250 -9.12 -13.71 -23.95
C LEU A 250 -8.73 -14.41 -25.26
N ALA A 251 -7.55 -15.04 -25.27
CA ALA A 251 -7.08 -15.79 -26.43
C ALA A 251 -8.11 -16.88 -26.83
N GLY A 252 -8.55 -16.83 -28.06
CA GLY A 252 -9.57 -17.75 -28.61
C GLY A 252 -11.03 -17.35 -28.37
N LEU A 253 -11.30 -16.30 -27.54
CA LEU A 253 -12.67 -15.78 -27.32
C LEU A 253 -12.92 -14.40 -27.94
N GLY A 254 -11.92 -13.85 -28.63
CA GLY A 254 -12.02 -12.58 -29.35
C GLY A 254 -11.72 -11.34 -28.50
N SER A 255 -12.26 -10.21 -28.97
CA SER A 255 -12.07 -8.89 -28.35
C SER A 255 -13.08 -8.62 -27.22
N MET A 256 -12.86 -7.51 -26.49
CA MET A 256 -13.86 -7.00 -25.54
C MET A 256 -15.17 -6.67 -26.24
N TYR A 257 -15.13 -6.16 -27.46
CA TYR A 257 -16.34 -5.93 -28.27
C TYR A 257 -17.11 -7.22 -28.54
N ASP A 258 -16.42 -8.32 -28.92
CA ASP A 258 -17.05 -9.61 -29.13
C ASP A 258 -17.69 -10.16 -27.84
N LYS A 259 -17.08 -9.88 -26.69
CA LYS A 259 -17.63 -10.20 -25.39
C LYS A 259 -18.93 -9.44 -25.14
N GLU A 260 -18.97 -8.13 -25.37
CA GLU A 260 -20.18 -7.33 -25.20
C GLU A 260 -21.33 -7.77 -26.13
N ILE A 261 -21.03 -8.14 -27.34
CA ILE A 261 -22.06 -8.73 -28.25
C ILE A 261 -22.70 -9.98 -27.61
N ARG A 262 -21.89 -10.88 -27.04
CA ARG A 262 -22.43 -12.08 -26.36
C ARG A 262 -23.24 -11.72 -25.11
N GLU A 263 -22.75 -10.75 -24.32
CA GLU A 263 -23.47 -10.25 -23.15
C GLU A 263 -24.77 -9.56 -23.49
N ARG A 264 -24.83 -8.81 -24.58
CA ARG A 264 -26.05 -8.22 -25.12
C ARG A 264 -27.06 -9.28 -25.51
N ASP A 265 -26.63 -10.32 -26.21
CA ASP A 265 -27.52 -11.39 -26.63
C ASP A 265 -28.08 -12.16 -25.41
N ILE A 266 -27.29 -12.41 -24.38
CA ILE A 266 -27.73 -12.97 -23.10
C ILE A 266 -28.71 -12.02 -22.38
N ALA A 267 -28.41 -10.73 -22.32
CA ALA A 267 -29.28 -9.72 -21.70
C ALA A 267 -30.65 -9.67 -22.37
N ARG A 268 -30.72 -9.76 -23.71
CA ARG A 268 -31.96 -9.82 -24.45
C ARG A 268 -32.78 -11.07 -24.14
N GLU A 269 -32.15 -12.24 -23.98
CA GLU A 269 -32.85 -13.45 -23.57
C GLU A 269 -33.40 -13.34 -22.13
N LEU A 270 -32.62 -12.79 -21.22
CA LEU A 270 -33.09 -12.51 -19.86
C LEU A 270 -34.25 -11.51 -19.84
N ALA A 271 -34.16 -10.46 -20.66
CA ALA A 271 -35.22 -9.46 -20.78
C ALA A 271 -36.56 -10.03 -21.24
N LYS A 272 -36.57 -11.09 -22.07
CA LYS A 272 -37.81 -11.82 -22.45
C LYS A 272 -38.42 -12.52 -21.23
N ILE A 273 -37.62 -13.08 -20.35
CA ILE A 273 -38.07 -13.79 -19.15
C ILE A 273 -38.73 -12.81 -18.17
N TYR A 274 -38.15 -11.64 -17.99
CA TYR A 274 -38.61 -10.60 -17.05
C TYR A 274 -39.35 -9.44 -17.73
N GLU A 275 -39.93 -9.67 -18.90
CA GLU A 275 -40.52 -8.63 -19.74
C GLU A 275 -41.59 -7.81 -19.03
N LYS A 276 -42.41 -8.45 -18.19
CA LYS A 276 -43.51 -7.77 -17.48
C LYS A 276 -42.99 -6.79 -16.44
N GLU A 277 -42.01 -7.24 -15.68
CA GLU A 277 -41.37 -6.44 -14.63
C GLU A 277 -40.59 -5.27 -15.23
N LEU A 278 -39.83 -5.52 -16.29
CA LEU A 278 -39.02 -4.51 -16.97
C LEU A 278 -39.91 -3.48 -17.69
N LYS A 279 -41.01 -3.90 -18.34
CA LYS A 279 -41.96 -2.93 -18.92
C LYS A 279 -42.66 -2.07 -17.88
N TYR A 280 -42.92 -2.61 -16.70
CA TYR A 280 -43.48 -1.85 -15.58
C TYR A 280 -42.52 -0.79 -15.07
N GLU A 281 -41.23 -1.15 -14.91
CA GLU A 281 -40.20 -0.28 -14.35
C GLU A 281 -39.70 0.78 -15.35
N PHE A 282 -39.42 0.36 -16.60
CA PHE A 282 -38.72 1.16 -17.61
C PHE A 282 -39.56 1.58 -18.81
N GLY A 283 -40.80 1.10 -18.92
CA GLY A 283 -41.67 1.39 -20.06
C GLY A 283 -41.52 0.41 -21.25
N GLY A 284 -42.15 0.75 -22.37
CA GLY A 284 -42.27 -0.19 -23.51
C GLY A 284 -40.99 -0.38 -24.34
N ASP A 285 -40.12 0.61 -24.39
CA ASP A 285 -38.95 0.65 -25.31
C ASP A 285 -37.61 0.37 -24.61
N PHE A 286 -37.64 -0.33 -23.47
CA PHE A 286 -36.46 -0.61 -22.66
C PHE A 286 -35.38 -1.46 -23.36
N ILE A 287 -35.69 -2.17 -24.41
CA ILE A 287 -34.75 -3.06 -25.13
C ILE A 287 -33.60 -2.26 -25.77
N ASP A 288 -33.92 -1.13 -26.39
CA ASP A 288 -32.88 -0.27 -27.00
C ASP A 288 -31.94 0.35 -25.95
N GLU A 289 -32.50 0.71 -24.80
CA GLU A 289 -31.71 1.21 -23.66
C GLU A 289 -30.86 0.11 -23.05
N LEU A 290 -31.41 -1.12 -22.91
CA LEU A 290 -30.65 -2.28 -22.44
C LEU A 290 -29.48 -2.60 -23.36
N ASP A 291 -29.71 -2.63 -24.67
CA ASP A 291 -28.67 -2.87 -25.67
C ASP A 291 -27.56 -1.81 -25.57
N ARG A 292 -27.97 -0.56 -25.49
CA ARG A 292 -27.05 0.54 -25.35
C ARG A 292 -26.24 0.45 -24.05
N ALA A 293 -26.88 0.16 -22.93
CA ALA A 293 -26.23 0.02 -21.63
C ALA A 293 -25.17 -1.11 -21.65
N VAL A 294 -25.54 -2.28 -22.21
CA VAL A 294 -24.60 -3.40 -22.31
C VAL A 294 -23.42 -3.06 -23.22
N MET A 295 -23.69 -2.50 -24.43
CA MET A 295 -22.63 -2.15 -25.39
C MET A 295 -21.69 -1.02 -24.91
N LEU A 296 -22.11 -0.22 -23.96
CA LEU A 296 -21.27 0.85 -23.37
C LEU A 296 -20.63 0.44 -22.03
N SER A 297 -21.01 -0.72 -21.48
CA SER A 297 -20.60 -1.12 -20.12
C SER A 297 -19.09 -1.23 -19.88
N LYS A 298 -18.30 -1.33 -20.95
CA LYS A 298 -16.82 -1.38 -20.94
C LYS A 298 -16.17 -0.34 -21.84
N ALA A 299 -16.95 0.61 -22.34
CA ALA A 299 -16.44 1.63 -23.23
C ALA A 299 -15.39 2.54 -22.57
N ASP A 300 -15.45 2.68 -21.25
CA ASP A 300 -14.47 3.41 -20.43
C ASP A 300 -13.03 2.86 -20.55
N LEU A 301 -12.86 1.56 -20.82
CA LEU A 301 -11.56 0.97 -21.13
C LEU A 301 -10.85 1.61 -22.33
N THR A 302 -11.56 2.37 -23.14
CA THR A 302 -11.03 3.04 -24.33
C THR A 302 -10.74 4.52 -24.12
N THR A 303 -11.02 5.03 -22.92
CA THR A 303 -10.77 6.41 -22.55
C THR A 303 -9.29 6.63 -22.18
N ALA A 304 -8.78 7.84 -22.40
CA ALA A 304 -7.44 8.21 -21.98
C ALA A 304 -7.30 8.18 -20.46
N MET A 305 -8.37 8.55 -19.75
CA MET A 305 -8.43 8.55 -18.30
C MET A 305 -8.22 7.14 -17.74
N VAL A 306 -8.96 6.13 -18.18
CA VAL A 306 -8.82 4.74 -17.69
C VAL A 306 -7.53 4.09 -18.18
N TYR A 307 -6.99 4.51 -19.31
CA TYR A 307 -5.68 4.07 -19.78
C TYR A 307 -4.54 4.48 -18.82
N GLU A 308 -4.58 5.71 -18.32
CA GLU A 308 -3.58 6.22 -17.36
C GLU A 308 -3.88 5.82 -15.91
N PHE A 309 -5.17 5.87 -15.53
CA PHE A 309 -5.64 5.55 -14.18
C PHE A 309 -6.52 4.29 -14.22
N THR A 310 -5.88 3.13 -14.30
CA THR A 310 -6.57 1.83 -14.46
C THR A 310 -7.55 1.50 -13.34
N ASP A 311 -7.31 2.03 -12.13
CA ASP A 311 -8.17 1.85 -10.96
C ASP A 311 -9.52 2.57 -11.08
N LEU A 312 -9.65 3.48 -12.04
CA LEU A 312 -10.90 4.20 -12.35
C LEU A 312 -11.80 3.44 -13.32
N GLN A 313 -11.42 2.24 -13.74
CA GLN A 313 -12.28 1.39 -14.57
C GLN A 313 -13.63 1.13 -13.87
N GLY A 314 -14.72 1.31 -14.61
CA GLY A 314 -16.09 1.18 -14.10
C GLY A 314 -16.59 2.47 -13.43
N ILE A 315 -15.73 3.22 -12.72
CA ILE A 315 -16.08 4.51 -12.14
C ILE A 315 -16.29 5.55 -13.25
N MET A 316 -15.37 5.59 -14.21
CA MET A 316 -15.45 6.53 -15.34
C MET A 316 -16.54 6.15 -16.36
N GLY A 317 -17.00 4.91 -16.32
CA GLY A 317 -18.07 4.41 -17.20
C GLY A 317 -19.48 4.64 -16.66
N SER A 318 -19.60 4.95 -15.35
CA SER A 318 -20.88 5.17 -14.68
C SER A 318 -21.35 6.61 -14.79
#